data_b4c435c751c2aa1d8a4f585dba3e291b
#
_entry.id   b4c435c751c2aa1d8a4f585dba3e291b
#
_cell.length_a   1.000
_cell.length_b   1.000
_cell.length_c   1.000
_cell.angle_alpha   90.00
_cell.angle_beta   90.00
_cell.angle_gamma   90.00
#
_symmetry.space_group_name_H-M   'P 1'
#
loop_
_entity.id
_entity.type
_entity.pdbx_description
1 polymer ?
#
loop_
_entity_poly.entity_id
_entity_poly.type
_entity_poly.pdbx_seq_one_letter_code
_entity_poly.pdbx_strand_id
1 'polypeptide(L)'
;MSLKIEEVALSKLILKEDYARKVLPFVKPEYFDAFTNRVLFETLSEYINKFDTTPEPNALKIEIEKRKDITDDIYKDIESFLDNLDKDHYNDEWLVDTTEKWCKERAIYLALMESVKIADGQDKTRTKDAIPSIMSDALGVCFDESVGHDYISDSDDRYDFYHRKEEKVPFDLDYLNKITKGGLPNKTLNIALAGTGVGKSLFMCHVASSCLLQGRNVLYITCEMAEEKIAERIDANLLDIPIQQLQDPLLTKQKYRAKIDVLKKKTQGKLVIKEYPTASAHVGHFKALLNELSLKKGFHPEIIFVDYLN
;
A
#
# COMPACT_ATOMS: atom_id res chain seq x y z
N MET A 1 26.44 -29.31 2.74
CA MET A 1 25.99 -28.16 1.92
C MET A 1 24.85 -27.48 2.64
N SER A 2 24.88 -26.18 2.82
CA SER A 2 23.73 -25.47 3.40
C SER A 2 22.63 -25.47 2.35
N LEU A 3 21.47 -26.10 2.63
CA LEU A 3 20.30 -26.06 1.77
C LEU A 3 19.88 -24.59 1.56
N LYS A 4 19.82 -24.17 0.32
CA LYS A 4 19.32 -22.83 0.00
C LYS A 4 17.81 -22.88 -0.07
N ILE A 5 17.14 -21.83 0.44
CA ILE A 5 15.67 -21.75 0.42
C ILE A 5 15.10 -21.88 -1.01
N GLU A 6 15.81 -21.42 -2.04
CA GLU A 6 15.41 -21.54 -3.45
C GLU A 6 15.29 -23.01 -3.90
N GLU A 7 16.19 -23.88 -3.44
CA GLU A 7 16.20 -25.33 -3.75
C GLU A 7 15.07 -26.05 -3.00
N VAL A 8 14.83 -25.69 -1.74
CA VAL A 8 13.70 -26.19 -0.95
C VAL A 8 12.38 -25.77 -1.59
N ALA A 9 12.20 -24.49 -1.91
CA ALA A 9 10.99 -23.99 -2.53
C ALA A 9 10.71 -24.70 -3.87
N LEU A 10 11.73 -24.85 -4.73
CA LEU A 10 11.61 -25.53 -6.01
C LEU A 10 11.24 -27.00 -5.85
N SER A 11 11.86 -27.71 -4.89
CA SER A 11 11.52 -29.09 -4.57
C SER A 11 10.05 -29.23 -4.11
N LYS A 12 9.58 -28.31 -3.26
CA LYS A 12 8.20 -28.36 -2.75
C LYS A 12 7.17 -27.94 -3.80
N LEU A 13 7.51 -27.03 -4.72
CA LEU A 13 6.67 -26.72 -5.88
C LEU A 13 6.41 -27.95 -6.77
N ILE A 14 7.37 -28.90 -6.82
CA ILE A 14 7.23 -30.15 -7.57
C ILE A 14 6.43 -31.19 -6.76
N LEU A 15 6.70 -31.30 -5.45
CA LEU A 15 6.22 -32.40 -4.63
C LEU A 15 4.88 -32.15 -3.91
N LYS A 16 4.46 -30.88 -3.74
CA LYS A 16 3.26 -30.49 -3.00
C LYS A 16 2.35 -29.60 -3.84
N GLU A 17 1.26 -30.18 -4.33
CA GLU A 17 0.31 -29.44 -5.19
C GLU A 17 -0.32 -28.23 -4.47
N ASP A 18 -0.76 -28.38 -3.21
CA ASP A 18 -1.36 -27.29 -2.44
C ASP A 18 -0.39 -26.12 -2.24
N TYR A 19 0.88 -26.42 -2.00
CA TYR A 19 1.92 -25.41 -1.93
C TYR A 19 2.18 -24.75 -3.29
N ALA A 20 2.24 -25.56 -4.36
CA ALA A 20 2.42 -25.04 -5.70
C ALA A 20 1.30 -24.08 -6.11
N ARG A 21 0.04 -24.41 -5.83
CA ARG A 21 -1.11 -23.54 -6.12
C ARG A 21 -1.05 -22.20 -5.37
N LYS A 22 -0.56 -22.20 -4.13
CA LYS A 22 -0.41 -20.98 -3.32
C LYS A 22 0.75 -20.10 -3.77
N VAL A 23 1.87 -20.67 -4.14
CA VAL A 23 3.16 -19.98 -4.25
C VAL A 23 3.53 -19.66 -5.70
N LEU A 24 3.19 -20.55 -6.66
CA LEU A 24 3.57 -20.41 -8.06
C LEU A 24 3.22 -19.06 -8.71
N PRO A 25 2.05 -18.43 -8.43
CA PRO A 25 1.68 -17.16 -9.04
C PRO A 25 2.63 -15.99 -8.68
N PHE A 26 3.38 -16.11 -7.60
CA PHE A 26 4.22 -15.04 -7.05
C PHE A 26 5.71 -15.26 -7.30
N VAL A 27 6.12 -16.47 -7.70
CA VAL A 27 7.50 -16.81 -8.02
C VAL A 27 7.78 -16.50 -9.48
N LYS A 28 8.93 -15.90 -9.72
CA LYS A 28 9.39 -15.59 -11.09
C LYS A 28 10.70 -16.32 -11.38
N PRO A 29 10.95 -16.72 -12.66
CA PRO A 29 12.19 -17.40 -13.03
C PRO A 29 13.45 -16.62 -12.61
N GLU A 30 13.44 -15.31 -12.75
CA GLU A 30 14.54 -14.43 -12.41
C GLU A 30 14.90 -14.37 -10.91
N TYR A 31 14.06 -14.91 -10.03
CA TYR A 31 14.36 -14.99 -8.60
C TYR A 31 15.42 -16.07 -8.30
N PHE A 32 15.54 -17.08 -9.14
CA PHE A 32 16.54 -18.13 -8.99
C PHE A 32 17.93 -17.65 -9.46
N ASP A 33 18.96 -17.94 -8.68
CA ASP A 33 20.34 -17.57 -9.04
C ASP A 33 20.90 -18.50 -10.12
N ALA A 34 20.72 -19.81 -9.97
CA ALA A 34 21.22 -20.80 -10.90
C ALA A 34 20.34 -20.87 -12.17
N PHE A 35 21.00 -20.88 -13.34
CA PHE A 35 20.28 -21.01 -14.62
C PHE A 35 19.51 -22.34 -14.70
N THR A 36 20.05 -23.41 -14.18
CA THR A 36 19.41 -24.73 -14.09
C THR A 36 18.08 -24.66 -13.34
N ASN A 37 18.02 -23.94 -12.19
CA ASN A 37 16.80 -23.76 -11.41
C ASN A 37 15.76 -22.90 -12.14
N ARG A 38 16.20 -21.90 -12.91
CA ARG A 38 15.31 -21.07 -13.75
C ARG A 38 14.63 -21.93 -14.81
N VAL A 39 15.41 -22.70 -15.56
CA VAL A 39 14.91 -23.59 -16.62
C VAL A 39 13.91 -24.60 -16.04
N LEU A 40 14.25 -25.21 -14.90
CA LEU A 40 13.37 -26.16 -14.23
C LEU A 40 12.07 -25.50 -13.78
N PHE A 41 12.13 -24.32 -13.19
CA PHE A 41 10.94 -23.57 -12.76
C PHE A 41 10.07 -23.15 -13.94
N GLU A 42 10.66 -22.65 -15.04
CA GLU A 42 9.92 -22.30 -16.26
C GLU A 42 9.15 -23.51 -16.80
N THR A 43 9.82 -24.65 -16.92
CA THR A 43 9.21 -25.90 -17.43
C THR A 43 8.10 -26.39 -16.50
N LEU A 44 8.31 -26.31 -15.18
CA LEU A 44 7.29 -26.62 -14.16
C LEU A 44 6.07 -25.71 -14.29
N SER A 45 6.29 -24.40 -14.38
CA SER A 45 5.23 -23.39 -14.51
C SER A 45 4.43 -23.58 -15.80
N GLU A 46 5.10 -23.83 -16.93
CA GLU A 46 4.44 -24.13 -18.20
C GLU A 46 3.57 -25.40 -18.12
N TYR A 47 4.08 -26.46 -17.47
CA TYR A 47 3.34 -27.69 -17.27
C TYR A 47 2.08 -27.48 -16.42
N ILE A 48 2.21 -26.83 -15.27
CA ILE A 48 1.08 -26.55 -14.36
C ILE A 48 0.04 -25.67 -15.06
N ASN A 49 0.45 -24.64 -15.77
CA ASN A 49 -0.45 -23.75 -16.51
C ASN A 49 -1.22 -24.49 -17.63
N LYS A 50 -0.61 -25.54 -18.21
CA LYS A 50 -1.22 -26.30 -19.31
C LYS A 50 -2.15 -27.41 -18.83
N PHE A 51 -1.80 -28.07 -17.73
CA PHE A 51 -2.47 -29.31 -17.29
C PHE A 51 -3.21 -29.15 -15.95
N ASP A 52 -3.09 -28.00 -15.30
CA ASP A 52 -3.70 -27.66 -13.98
C ASP A 52 -3.36 -28.68 -12.87
N THR A 53 -2.17 -29.27 -12.94
CA THR A 53 -1.65 -30.23 -11.94
C THR A 53 -0.14 -30.20 -11.91
N THR A 54 0.45 -30.54 -10.75
CA THR A 54 1.90 -30.68 -10.64
C THR A 54 2.40 -31.93 -11.35
N PRO A 55 3.50 -31.84 -12.14
CA PRO A 55 4.07 -32.99 -12.82
C PRO A 55 4.86 -33.88 -11.87
N GLU A 56 4.83 -35.19 -12.13
CA GLU A 56 5.81 -36.09 -11.55
C GLU A 56 7.23 -35.77 -12.04
N PRO A 57 8.29 -36.04 -11.24
CA PRO A 57 9.68 -35.72 -11.62
C PRO A 57 10.10 -36.31 -12.98
N ASN A 58 9.63 -37.51 -13.31
CA ASN A 58 9.91 -38.14 -14.60
C ASN A 58 9.23 -37.41 -15.77
N ALA A 59 8.06 -36.86 -15.56
CA ALA A 59 7.38 -36.07 -16.60
C ALA A 59 8.16 -34.76 -16.87
N LEU A 60 8.71 -34.12 -15.84
CA LEU A 60 9.59 -32.95 -16.00
C LEU A 60 10.86 -33.30 -16.79
N LYS A 61 11.51 -34.42 -16.52
CA LYS A 61 12.68 -34.86 -17.29
C LYS A 61 12.36 -34.94 -18.78
N ILE A 62 11.19 -35.51 -19.14
CA ILE A 62 10.76 -35.65 -20.56
C ILE A 62 10.46 -34.25 -21.17
N GLU A 63 9.83 -33.33 -20.42
CA GLU A 63 9.54 -32.00 -20.94
C GLU A 63 10.82 -31.17 -21.12
N ILE A 64 11.78 -31.31 -20.21
CA ILE A 64 13.08 -30.60 -20.27
C ILE A 64 13.91 -31.17 -21.48
N GLU A 65 13.89 -32.48 -21.74
CA GLU A 65 14.60 -33.07 -22.88
C GLU A 65 14.13 -32.50 -24.23
N LYS A 66 12.89 -32.05 -24.34
CA LYS A 66 12.34 -31.41 -25.54
C LYS A 66 12.84 -30.00 -25.79
N ARG A 67 13.44 -29.36 -24.79
CA ARG A 67 13.94 -27.97 -24.89
C ARG A 67 15.22 -27.96 -25.74
N LYS A 68 15.32 -26.98 -26.67
CA LYS A 68 16.44 -26.78 -27.56
C LYS A 68 17.45 -25.76 -27.08
N ASP A 69 17.12 -25.09 -25.99
CA ASP A 69 17.88 -23.96 -25.42
C ASP A 69 18.81 -24.37 -24.27
N ILE A 70 18.91 -25.66 -23.97
CA ILE A 70 19.75 -26.23 -22.93
C ILE A 70 20.85 -27.14 -23.50
N THR A 71 21.97 -27.24 -22.78
CA THR A 71 23.07 -28.14 -23.08
C THR A 71 22.95 -29.45 -22.30
N ASP A 72 23.66 -30.50 -22.75
CA ASP A 72 23.67 -31.80 -22.05
C ASP A 72 24.12 -31.69 -20.59
N ASP A 73 25.01 -30.76 -20.29
CA ASP A 73 25.49 -30.53 -18.90
C ASP A 73 24.38 -29.95 -18.04
N ILE A 74 23.63 -28.95 -18.54
CA ILE A 74 22.47 -28.36 -17.84
C ILE A 74 21.39 -29.43 -17.60
N TYR A 75 21.15 -30.28 -18.60
CA TYR A 75 20.20 -31.41 -18.47
C TYR A 75 20.60 -32.35 -17.31
N LYS A 76 21.89 -32.75 -17.26
CA LYS A 76 22.42 -33.64 -16.19
C LYS A 76 22.28 -33.00 -14.80
N ASP A 77 22.55 -31.68 -14.68
CA ASP A 77 22.41 -30.96 -13.41
C ASP A 77 20.95 -30.96 -12.96
N ILE A 78 20.00 -30.72 -13.88
CA ILE A 78 18.56 -30.77 -13.57
C ILE A 78 18.12 -32.18 -13.22
N GLU A 79 18.59 -33.17 -13.95
CA GLU A 79 18.30 -34.59 -13.66
C GLU A 79 18.78 -34.97 -12.27
N SER A 80 20.02 -34.59 -11.91
CA SER A 80 20.58 -34.78 -10.58
C SER A 80 19.75 -34.09 -9.50
N PHE A 81 19.26 -32.87 -9.74
CA PHE A 81 18.37 -32.16 -8.82
C PHE A 81 17.05 -32.90 -8.64
N LEU A 82 16.42 -33.35 -9.70
CA LEU A 82 15.14 -34.08 -9.66
C LEU A 82 15.25 -35.43 -8.95
N ASP A 83 16.41 -36.09 -9.05
CA ASP A 83 16.67 -37.33 -8.33
C ASP A 83 16.91 -37.13 -6.83
N ASN A 84 17.38 -35.94 -6.44
CA ASN A 84 17.71 -35.57 -5.07
C ASN A 84 16.78 -34.48 -4.49
N LEU A 85 15.50 -34.46 -4.89
CA LEU A 85 14.53 -33.52 -4.35
C LEU A 85 14.47 -33.59 -2.83
N ASP A 86 14.35 -32.42 -2.20
CA ASP A 86 14.15 -32.32 -0.76
C ASP A 86 12.77 -32.87 -0.35
N LYS A 87 12.77 -33.98 0.38
CA LYS A 87 11.57 -34.68 0.87
C LYS A 87 11.27 -34.41 2.34
N ASP A 88 12.05 -33.55 3.00
CA ASP A 88 11.84 -33.22 4.41
C ASP A 88 10.45 -32.59 4.63
N HIS A 89 9.88 -32.83 5.82
CA HIS A 89 8.60 -32.24 6.18
C HIS A 89 8.81 -30.90 6.88
N TYR A 90 8.27 -29.85 6.28
CA TYR A 90 8.24 -28.52 6.85
C TYR A 90 6.80 -28.16 7.24
N ASN A 91 6.66 -27.26 8.24
CA ASN A 91 5.37 -26.63 8.50
C ASN A 91 4.97 -25.79 7.30
N ASP A 92 3.72 -25.93 6.84
CA ASP A 92 3.26 -25.32 5.59
C ASP A 92 3.22 -23.78 5.68
N GLU A 93 2.81 -23.21 6.82
CA GLU A 93 2.81 -21.76 7.06
C GLU A 93 4.25 -21.20 7.03
N TRP A 94 5.16 -21.86 7.79
CA TRP A 94 6.56 -21.48 7.81
C TRP A 94 7.18 -21.51 6.41
N LEU A 95 6.84 -22.51 5.60
CA LEU A 95 7.37 -22.69 4.25
C LEU A 95 6.88 -21.57 3.33
N VAL A 96 5.59 -21.23 3.38
CA VAL A 96 4.99 -20.14 2.60
C VAL A 96 5.61 -18.80 3.02
N ASP A 97 5.66 -18.49 4.32
CA ASP A 97 6.25 -17.24 4.83
C ASP A 97 7.72 -17.08 4.45
N THR A 98 8.49 -18.18 4.56
CA THR A 98 9.92 -18.15 4.24
C THR A 98 10.14 -17.95 2.75
N THR A 99 9.30 -18.57 1.91
CA THR A 99 9.36 -18.39 0.46
C THR A 99 8.92 -16.99 0.04
N GLU A 100 7.88 -16.44 0.66
CA GLU A 100 7.48 -15.06 0.43
C GLU A 100 8.61 -14.07 0.76
N LYS A 101 9.26 -14.27 1.91
CA LYS A 101 10.41 -13.44 2.30
C LYS A 101 11.55 -13.54 1.28
N TRP A 102 11.87 -14.74 0.82
CA TRP A 102 12.87 -14.95 -0.23
C TRP A 102 12.47 -14.24 -1.53
N CYS A 103 11.22 -14.37 -1.99
CA CYS A 103 10.73 -13.68 -3.20
C CYS A 103 10.83 -12.16 -3.05
N LYS A 104 10.46 -11.60 -1.89
CA LYS A 104 10.62 -10.15 -1.60
C LYS A 104 12.08 -9.71 -1.67
N GLU A 105 12.97 -10.44 -1.02
CA GLU A 105 14.41 -10.14 -1.03
C GLU A 105 14.98 -10.18 -2.46
N ARG A 106 14.58 -11.18 -3.26
CA ARG A 106 15.01 -11.29 -4.66
C ARG A 106 14.43 -10.18 -5.54
N ALA A 107 13.15 -9.87 -5.40
CA ALA A 107 12.52 -8.77 -6.12
C ALA A 107 13.21 -7.43 -5.85
N ILE A 108 13.50 -7.13 -4.58
CA ILE A 108 14.21 -5.91 -4.19
C ILE A 108 15.64 -5.90 -4.76
N TYR A 109 16.35 -7.02 -4.67
CA TYR A 109 17.70 -7.13 -5.23
C TYR A 109 17.73 -6.85 -6.74
N LEU A 110 16.82 -7.48 -7.49
CA LEU A 110 16.72 -7.29 -8.94
C LEU A 110 16.33 -5.85 -9.30
N ALA A 111 15.37 -5.26 -8.58
CA ALA A 111 14.95 -3.87 -8.76
C ALA A 111 16.10 -2.88 -8.48
N LEU A 112 16.93 -3.14 -7.47
CA LEU A 112 18.12 -2.33 -7.19
C LEU A 112 19.15 -2.44 -8.33
N MET A 113 19.44 -3.65 -8.79
CA MET A 113 20.36 -3.87 -9.91
C MET A 113 19.89 -3.20 -11.20
N GLU A 114 18.60 -3.27 -11.46
CA GLU A 114 17.96 -2.61 -12.60
C GLU A 114 18.00 -1.08 -12.47
N SER A 115 17.69 -0.56 -11.29
CA SER A 115 17.75 0.87 -10.99
C SER A 115 19.16 1.44 -11.15
N VAL A 116 20.20 0.69 -10.76
CA VAL A 116 21.60 1.07 -10.97
C VAL A 116 21.93 1.15 -12.47
N LYS A 117 21.51 0.18 -13.28
CA LYS A 117 21.72 0.20 -14.74
C LYS A 117 21.06 1.43 -15.40
N ILE A 118 19.85 1.79 -14.95
CA ILE A 118 19.14 2.99 -15.43
C ILE A 118 19.88 4.26 -14.99
N ALA A 119 20.31 4.33 -13.73
CA ALA A 119 21.01 5.49 -13.17
C ALA A 119 22.35 5.75 -13.88
N ASP A 120 23.09 4.68 -14.21
CA ASP A 120 24.39 4.72 -14.92
C ASP A 120 24.24 4.90 -16.43
N GLY A 121 23.01 4.95 -16.97
CA GLY A 121 22.75 5.13 -18.41
C GLY A 121 23.08 3.90 -19.26
N GLN A 122 23.21 2.73 -18.64
CA GLN A 122 23.40 1.45 -19.36
C GLN A 122 22.10 0.99 -19.99
N ASP A 123 20.95 1.29 -19.37
CA ASP A 123 19.63 1.11 -19.96
C ASP A 123 19.24 2.36 -20.75
N LYS A 124 19.20 2.21 -22.09
CA LYS A 124 18.82 3.30 -23.02
C LYS A 124 17.31 3.37 -23.26
N THR A 125 16.54 2.45 -22.75
CA THR A 125 15.10 2.32 -23.02
C THR A 125 14.24 3.02 -21.98
N ARG A 126 14.75 3.18 -20.75
CA ARG A 126 14.01 3.77 -19.62
C ARG A 126 14.73 4.99 -19.04
N THR A 127 13.92 5.94 -18.58
CA THR A 127 14.41 7.15 -17.91
C THR A 127 14.52 6.94 -16.40
N LYS A 128 15.27 7.80 -15.71
CA LYS A 128 15.46 7.75 -14.24
C LYS A 128 14.12 7.86 -13.48
N ASP A 129 13.08 8.43 -14.11
CA ASP A 129 11.74 8.56 -13.52
C ASP A 129 11.02 7.21 -13.34
N ALA A 130 11.49 6.15 -14.01
CA ALA A 130 10.96 4.79 -13.84
C ALA A 130 11.44 4.12 -12.54
N ILE A 131 12.57 4.58 -11.93
CA ILE A 131 13.13 3.95 -10.74
C ILE A 131 12.16 3.88 -9.56
N PRO A 132 11.39 4.94 -9.19
CA PRO A 132 10.43 4.85 -8.10
C PRO A 132 9.34 3.77 -8.32
N SER A 133 8.87 3.59 -9.56
CA SER A 133 7.88 2.56 -9.89
C SER A 133 8.48 1.16 -9.75
N ILE A 134 9.68 0.92 -10.30
CA ILE A 134 10.40 -0.35 -10.22
C ILE A 134 10.59 -0.76 -8.74
N MET A 135 11.02 0.18 -7.90
CA MET A 135 11.20 -0.08 -6.47
C MET A 135 9.88 -0.31 -5.74
N SER A 136 8.83 0.45 -6.09
CA SER A 136 7.49 0.28 -5.51
C SER A 136 6.90 -1.09 -5.83
N ASP A 137 7.06 -1.55 -7.07
CA ASP A 137 6.57 -2.86 -7.52
C ASP A 137 7.30 -4.00 -6.79
N ALA A 138 8.61 -3.88 -6.61
CA ALA A 138 9.40 -4.86 -5.87
C ALA A 138 9.03 -4.94 -4.38
N LEU A 139 8.75 -3.78 -3.76
CA LEU A 139 8.29 -3.72 -2.36
C LEU A 139 6.84 -4.22 -2.19
N GLY A 140 6.05 -4.21 -3.25
CA GLY A 140 4.66 -4.68 -3.28
C GLY A 140 4.50 -6.19 -3.41
N VAL A 141 5.58 -6.97 -3.59
CA VAL A 141 5.49 -8.43 -3.65
C VAL A 141 4.94 -8.97 -2.34
N CYS A 142 3.79 -9.63 -2.42
CA CYS A 142 3.09 -10.20 -1.27
C CYS A 142 2.30 -11.43 -1.75
N PHE A 143 2.35 -12.51 -0.96
CA PHE A 143 1.53 -13.69 -1.21
C PHE A 143 0.16 -13.46 -0.59
N ASP A 144 -0.70 -12.74 -1.32
CA ASP A 144 -2.07 -12.51 -0.87
C ASP A 144 -2.88 -13.80 -1.10
N GLU A 145 -3.27 -14.46 -0.03
CA GLU A 145 -4.12 -15.66 -0.08
C GLU A 145 -5.57 -15.33 -0.48
N SER A 146 -5.96 -14.06 -0.39
CA SER A 146 -7.31 -13.61 -0.71
C SER A 146 -7.48 -13.38 -2.21
N VAL A 147 -7.85 -14.41 -2.94
CA VAL A 147 -8.17 -14.32 -4.39
C VAL A 147 -9.50 -13.60 -4.65
N GLY A 148 -10.06 -13.00 -3.61
CA GLY A 148 -11.36 -12.33 -3.68
C GLY A 148 -12.39 -13.03 -2.79
N HIS A 149 -13.65 -12.63 -2.96
CA HIS A 149 -14.76 -13.10 -2.17
C HIS A 149 -15.68 -13.96 -3.04
N ASP A 150 -15.81 -15.25 -2.71
CA ASP A 150 -16.78 -16.12 -3.39
C ASP A 150 -18.20 -15.73 -2.98
N TYR A 151 -18.98 -15.28 -3.96
CA TYR A 151 -20.29 -14.68 -3.70
C TYR A 151 -21.25 -15.65 -3.04
N ILE A 152 -21.17 -16.94 -3.31
CA ILE A 152 -22.09 -17.94 -2.75
C ILE A 152 -21.52 -18.56 -1.49
N SER A 153 -20.27 -19.00 -1.54
CA SER A 153 -19.62 -19.73 -0.43
C SER A 153 -19.43 -18.84 0.80
N ASP A 154 -19.10 -17.54 0.62
CA ASP A 154 -18.82 -16.62 1.73
C ASP A 154 -20.05 -15.80 2.15
N SER A 155 -21.26 -16.38 2.01
CA SER A 155 -22.51 -15.72 2.36
C SER A 155 -22.61 -15.36 3.84
N ASP A 156 -22.09 -16.19 4.72
CA ASP A 156 -22.14 -15.99 6.17
C ASP A 156 -21.23 -14.84 6.60
N ASP A 157 -20.03 -14.74 6.03
CA ASP A 157 -19.10 -13.63 6.26
C ASP A 157 -19.72 -12.28 5.84
N ARG A 158 -20.47 -12.27 4.73
CA ARG A 158 -21.21 -11.08 4.30
C ARG A 158 -22.34 -10.73 5.23
N TYR A 159 -23.07 -11.71 5.72
CA TYR A 159 -24.14 -11.48 6.69
C TYR A 159 -23.58 -10.82 7.95
N ASP A 160 -22.49 -11.32 8.50
CA ASP A 160 -21.81 -10.77 9.66
C ASP A 160 -21.27 -9.35 9.39
N PHE A 161 -20.72 -9.11 8.21
CA PHE A 161 -20.31 -7.77 7.78
C PHE A 161 -21.48 -6.78 7.76
N TYR A 162 -22.66 -7.15 7.25
CA TYR A 162 -23.84 -6.28 7.21
C TYR A 162 -24.40 -5.94 8.60
N HIS A 163 -24.16 -6.79 9.59
CA HIS A 163 -24.63 -6.61 10.96
C HIS A 163 -23.55 -6.02 11.90
N ARG A 164 -22.33 -5.84 11.39
CA ARG A 164 -21.25 -5.23 12.14
C ARG A 164 -21.50 -3.74 12.33
N LYS A 165 -21.39 -3.25 13.56
CA LYS A 165 -21.42 -1.81 13.83
C LYS A 165 -20.19 -1.15 13.21
N GLU A 166 -20.41 -0.36 12.17
CA GLU A 166 -19.36 0.44 11.54
C GLU A 166 -19.13 1.72 12.35
N GLU A 167 -17.89 1.98 12.74
CA GLU A 167 -17.49 3.26 13.31
C GLU A 167 -17.45 4.33 12.22
N LYS A 168 -18.18 5.42 12.43
CA LYS A 168 -18.24 6.56 11.53
C LYS A 168 -17.67 7.81 12.18
N VAL A 169 -17.19 8.72 11.36
CA VAL A 169 -16.79 10.07 11.78
C VAL A 169 -18.02 10.97 11.66
N PRO A 170 -18.67 11.35 12.77
CA PRO A 170 -19.86 12.19 12.69
C PRO A 170 -19.50 13.61 12.30
N PHE A 171 -20.42 14.27 11.59
CA PHE A 171 -20.41 15.72 11.46
C PHE A 171 -20.96 16.34 12.74
N ASP A 172 -20.65 17.61 12.99
CA ASP A 172 -21.38 18.40 14.00
C ASP A 172 -22.66 19.04 13.45
N LEU A 173 -23.09 18.59 12.27
CA LEU A 173 -24.27 19.02 11.54
C LEU A 173 -25.30 17.87 11.55
N ASP A 174 -26.34 17.98 12.37
CA ASP A 174 -27.35 16.95 12.57
C ASP A 174 -28.00 16.46 11.28
N TYR A 175 -28.24 17.37 10.35
CA TYR A 175 -28.85 17.02 9.06
C TYR A 175 -27.96 16.11 8.22
N LEU A 176 -26.65 16.38 8.19
CA LEU A 176 -25.68 15.53 7.47
C LEU A 176 -25.55 14.16 8.16
N ASN A 177 -25.53 14.12 9.50
CA ASN A 177 -25.52 12.86 10.23
C ASN A 177 -26.76 12.03 9.95
N LYS A 178 -27.92 12.65 9.81
CA LYS A 178 -29.16 11.96 9.43
C LYS A 178 -29.09 11.34 8.04
N ILE A 179 -28.58 12.10 7.06
CA ILE A 179 -28.45 11.62 5.67
C ILE A 179 -27.40 10.48 5.57
N THR A 180 -26.26 10.63 6.22
CA THR A 180 -25.14 9.68 6.20
C THR A 180 -25.30 8.52 7.19
N LYS A 181 -26.42 8.50 7.93
CA LYS A 181 -26.67 7.52 8.98
C LYS A 181 -25.52 7.44 10.01
N GLY A 182 -25.11 8.60 10.52
CA GLY A 182 -24.14 8.73 11.60
C GLY A 182 -22.77 9.29 11.23
N GLY A 183 -22.53 9.70 9.98
CA GLY A 183 -21.27 10.32 9.57
C GLY A 183 -20.57 9.62 8.42
N LEU A 184 -19.28 9.91 8.25
CA LEU A 184 -18.41 9.36 7.22
C LEU A 184 -17.86 8.00 7.67
N PRO A 185 -18.03 6.92 6.88
CA PRO A 185 -17.42 5.63 7.19
C PRO A 185 -15.90 5.65 6.98
N ASN A 186 -15.21 4.78 7.71
CA ASN A 186 -13.76 4.61 7.55
C ASN A 186 -13.41 4.02 6.18
N LYS A 187 -12.20 4.31 5.69
CA LYS A 187 -11.67 3.79 4.41
C LYS A 187 -12.49 4.19 3.18
N THR A 188 -13.16 5.35 3.23
CA THR A 188 -13.95 5.87 2.10
C THR A 188 -13.40 7.18 1.56
N LEU A 189 -13.59 7.39 0.26
CA LEU A 189 -13.36 8.67 -0.40
C LEU A 189 -14.69 9.43 -0.44
N ASN A 190 -14.72 10.63 0.16
CA ASN A 190 -15.88 11.51 0.19
C ASN A 190 -15.56 12.79 -0.57
N ILE A 191 -16.42 13.20 -1.47
CA ILE A 191 -16.19 14.36 -2.34
C ILE A 191 -17.24 15.44 -2.04
N ALA A 192 -16.76 16.61 -1.59
CA ALA A 192 -17.59 17.80 -1.48
C ALA A 192 -17.59 18.55 -2.81
N LEU A 193 -18.70 18.49 -3.54
CA LEU A 193 -18.85 19.18 -4.83
C LEU A 193 -19.64 20.46 -4.64
N ALA A 194 -19.03 21.58 -5.04
CA ALA A 194 -19.70 22.89 -5.03
C ALA A 194 -19.09 23.80 -6.11
N GLY A 195 -19.88 24.71 -6.62
CA GLY A 195 -19.40 25.75 -7.55
C GLY A 195 -18.44 26.73 -6.88
N THR A 196 -17.79 27.57 -7.68
CA THR A 196 -16.90 28.61 -7.18
C THR A 196 -17.65 29.60 -6.28
N GLY A 197 -17.08 29.97 -5.14
CA GLY A 197 -17.65 30.93 -4.20
C GLY A 197 -18.82 30.41 -3.34
N VAL A 198 -19.27 29.17 -3.49
CA VAL A 198 -20.40 28.59 -2.72
C VAL A 198 -19.99 28.22 -1.27
N GLY A 199 -18.70 28.15 -0.99
CA GLY A 199 -18.21 27.88 0.37
C GLY A 199 -17.63 26.48 0.59
N LYS A 200 -17.21 25.76 -0.45
CA LYS A 200 -16.56 24.43 -0.36
C LYS A 200 -15.46 24.39 0.69
N SER A 201 -14.46 25.28 0.57
CA SER A 201 -13.33 25.34 1.52
C SER A 201 -13.75 25.72 2.94
N LEU A 202 -14.78 26.56 3.11
CA LEU A 202 -15.34 26.88 4.43
C LEU A 202 -15.98 25.64 5.07
N PHE A 203 -16.75 24.88 4.29
CA PHE A 203 -17.34 23.62 4.74
C PHE A 203 -16.24 22.61 5.15
N MET A 204 -15.20 22.46 4.33
CA MET A 204 -14.09 21.55 4.64
C MET A 204 -13.32 21.99 5.89
N CYS A 205 -13.07 23.29 6.08
CA CYS A 205 -12.45 23.83 7.29
C CYS A 205 -13.34 23.57 8.53
N HIS A 206 -14.66 23.73 8.40
CA HIS A 206 -15.60 23.45 9.48
C HIS A 206 -15.59 21.96 9.87
N VAL A 207 -15.67 21.04 8.91
CA VAL A 207 -15.61 19.60 9.20
C VAL A 207 -14.24 19.21 9.79
N ALA A 208 -13.13 19.80 9.31
CA ALA A 208 -11.81 19.58 9.87
C ALA A 208 -11.71 20.03 11.33
N SER A 209 -12.31 21.19 11.65
CA SER A 209 -12.41 21.72 13.03
C SER A 209 -13.22 20.78 13.92
N SER A 210 -14.35 20.29 13.44
CA SER A 210 -15.19 19.33 14.16
C SER A 210 -14.45 18.01 14.43
N CYS A 211 -13.74 17.47 13.45
CA CYS A 211 -12.92 16.26 13.62
C CYS A 211 -11.81 16.47 14.67
N LEU A 212 -11.16 17.64 14.69
CA LEU A 212 -10.16 17.98 15.70
C LEU A 212 -10.78 18.00 17.11
N LEU A 213 -11.97 18.61 17.28
CA LEU A 213 -12.66 18.64 18.57
C LEU A 213 -13.11 17.26 19.05
N GLN A 214 -13.35 16.33 18.14
CA GLN A 214 -13.61 14.91 18.44
C GLN A 214 -12.35 14.14 18.88
N GLY A 215 -11.18 14.80 18.95
CA GLY A 215 -9.91 14.19 19.34
C GLY A 215 -9.17 13.50 18.21
N ARG A 216 -9.59 13.65 16.95
CA ARG A 216 -8.97 12.98 15.80
C ARG A 216 -7.75 13.72 15.27
N ASN A 217 -6.82 12.97 14.70
CA ASN A 217 -5.68 13.51 13.96
C ASN A 217 -6.09 13.87 12.54
N VAL A 218 -5.99 15.13 12.19
CA VAL A 218 -6.46 15.70 10.92
C VAL A 218 -5.27 16.22 10.10
N LEU A 219 -5.18 15.80 8.85
CA LEU A 219 -4.29 16.41 7.87
C LEU A 219 -5.11 17.18 6.84
N TYR A 220 -4.84 18.48 6.71
CA TYR A 220 -5.47 19.34 5.70
C TYR A 220 -4.42 19.72 4.66
N ILE A 221 -4.61 19.28 3.43
CA ILE A 221 -3.76 19.62 2.28
C ILE A 221 -4.50 20.66 1.46
N THR A 222 -3.89 21.82 1.27
CA THR A 222 -4.41 22.88 0.40
C THR A 222 -3.54 22.98 -0.84
N CYS A 223 -4.19 22.99 -2.02
CA CYS A 223 -3.55 23.16 -3.33
C CYS A 223 -3.96 24.48 -4.01
N GLU A 224 -4.72 25.34 -3.33
CA GLU A 224 -5.21 26.60 -3.86
C GLU A 224 -4.88 27.78 -2.94
N MET A 225 -4.98 27.60 -1.64
CA MET A 225 -4.84 28.66 -0.66
C MET A 225 -3.61 28.45 0.21
N ALA A 226 -3.03 29.58 0.70
CA ALA A 226 -1.95 29.53 1.68
C ALA A 226 -2.40 28.83 2.98
N GLU A 227 -1.49 28.08 3.62
CA GLU A 227 -1.78 27.34 4.84
C GLU A 227 -2.25 28.25 5.99
N GLU A 228 -1.78 29.51 6.04
CA GLU A 228 -2.21 30.51 7.01
C GLU A 228 -3.67 30.94 6.77
N LYS A 229 -4.13 30.97 5.51
CA LYS A 229 -5.51 31.30 5.18
C LYS A 229 -6.50 30.19 5.54
N ILE A 230 -6.06 28.94 5.44
CA ILE A 230 -6.82 27.81 5.96
C ILE A 230 -6.84 27.85 7.51
N ALA A 231 -5.68 28.12 8.13
CA ALA A 231 -5.58 28.27 9.58
C ALA A 231 -6.49 29.39 10.10
N GLU A 232 -6.53 30.56 9.43
CA GLU A 232 -7.40 31.69 9.77
C GLU A 232 -8.88 31.28 9.82
N ARG A 233 -9.35 30.47 8.88
CA ARG A 233 -10.73 29.97 8.84
C ARG A 233 -11.01 28.95 9.95
N ILE A 234 -10.05 28.08 10.24
CA ILE A 234 -10.13 27.11 11.32
C ILE A 234 -10.11 27.81 12.67
N ASP A 235 -9.24 28.80 12.86
CA ASP A 235 -9.18 29.63 14.07
C ASP A 235 -10.49 30.37 14.32
N ALA A 236 -11.07 30.99 13.28
CA ALA A 236 -12.36 31.67 13.40
C ALA A 236 -13.45 30.72 13.94
N ASN A 237 -13.45 29.48 13.46
CA ASN A 237 -14.39 28.44 13.87
C ASN A 237 -14.12 27.96 15.32
N LEU A 238 -12.88 27.55 15.61
CA LEU A 238 -12.53 26.91 16.89
C LEU A 238 -12.46 27.89 18.07
N LEU A 239 -12.10 29.14 17.81
CA LEU A 239 -11.94 30.17 18.84
C LEU A 239 -13.21 31.03 19.00
N ASP A 240 -14.22 30.78 18.16
CA ASP A 240 -15.47 31.55 18.12
C ASP A 240 -15.17 33.08 18.00
N ILE A 241 -14.42 33.41 16.94
CA ILE A 241 -14.01 34.79 16.62
C ILE A 241 -14.39 35.06 15.17
N PRO A 242 -15.14 36.15 14.87
CA PRO A 242 -15.33 36.55 13.48
C PRO A 242 -13.99 36.74 12.76
N ILE A 243 -13.90 36.26 11.53
CA ILE A 243 -12.62 36.23 10.78
C ILE A 243 -11.97 37.61 10.67
N GLN A 244 -12.80 38.66 10.53
CA GLN A 244 -12.31 40.06 10.48
C GLN A 244 -11.65 40.50 11.81
N GLN A 245 -12.08 39.93 12.93
CA GLN A 245 -11.53 40.27 14.25
C GLN A 245 -10.24 39.54 14.57
N LEU A 246 -9.86 38.50 13.80
CA LEU A 246 -8.56 37.85 13.94
C LEU A 246 -7.40 38.80 13.61
N GLN A 247 -7.65 39.79 12.75
CA GLN A 247 -6.67 40.83 12.36
C GLN A 247 -6.79 42.09 13.18
N ASP A 248 -7.73 42.15 14.13
CA ASP A 248 -7.94 43.33 14.97
C ASP A 248 -6.77 43.52 15.99
N PRO A 249 -6.17 44.71 16.05
CA PRO A 249 -5.13 45.02 17.05
C PRO A 249 -5.56 44.78 18.52
N LEU A 250 -6.87 44.76 18.80
CA LEU A 250 -7.40 44.45 20.14
C LEU A 250 -7.28 42.97 20.51
N LEU A 251 -7.12 42.09 19.52
CA LEU A 251 -6.77 40.67 19.72
C LEU A 251 -5.26 40.53 19.93
N THR A 252 -4.81 40.88 21.14
CA THR A 252 -3.40 40.75 21.47
C THR A 252 -2.92 39.31 21.42
N LYS A 253 -1.63 39.11 21.14
CA LYS A 253 -0.99 37.75 21.12
C LYS A 253 -1.25 36.98 22.41
N GLN A 254 -1.35 37.65 23.55
CA GLN A 254 -1.66 37.01 24.83
C GLN A 254 -3.10 36.47 24.87
N LYS A 255 -4.07 37.27 24.41
CA LYS A 255 -5.49 36.84 24.33
C LYS A 255 -5.66 35.66 23.36
N TYR A 256 -5.00 35.73 22.20
CA TYR A 256 -5.01 34.64 21.24
C TYR A 256 -4.45 33.35 21.84
N ARG A 257 -3.26 33.40 22.47
CA ARG A 257 -2.64 32.25 23.14
C ARG A 257 -3.53 31.67 24.23
N ALA A 258 -4.17 32.48 25.03
CA ALA A 258 -5.09 32.02 26.06
C ALA A 258 -6.26 31.19 25.47
N LYS A 259 -6.81 31.63 24.34
CA LYS A 259 -7.86 30.84 23.61
C LYS A 259 -7.32 29.51 23.09
N ILE A 260 -6.12 29.51 22.52
CA ILE A 260 -5.46 28.28 22.07
C ILE A 260 -5.19 27.32 23.25
N ASP A 261 -4.81 27.82 24.42
CA ASP A 261 -4.56 26.98 25.60
C ASP A 261 -5.88 26.38 26.15
N VAL A 262 -7.00 27.08 25.99
CA VAL A 262 -8.32 26.48 26.26
C VAL A 262 -8.65 25.37 25.26
N LEU A 263 -8.37 25.60 23.99
CA LEU A 263 -8.58 24.59 22.93
C LEU A 263 -7.75 23.33 23.19
N LYS A 264 -6.47 23.46 23.54
CA LYS A 264 -5.58 22.34 23.89
C LYS A 264 -6.12 21.46 25.02
N LYS A 265 -6.92 22.03 25.93
CA LYS A 265 -7.57 21.25 27.01
C LYS A 265 -8.83 20.51 26.54
N LYS A 266 -9.43 20.96 25.43
CA LYS A 266 -10.68 20.37 24.89
C LYS A 266 -10.46 19.19 23.97
N THR A 267 -9.28 19.09 23.34
CA THR A 267 -8.99 18.02 22.40
C THR A 267 -7.59 17.45 22.59
N GLN A 268 -7.44 16.15 22.36
CA GLN A 268 -6.14 15.46 22.25
C GLN A 268 -5.71 15.27 20.79
N GLY A 269 -6.60 15.58 19.85
CA GLY A 269 -6.32 15.50 18.41
C GLY A 269 -5.28 16.54 17.99
N LYS A 270 -4.68 16.30 16.85
CA LYS A 270 -3.73 17.21 16.21
C LYS A 270 -4.23 17.54 14.81
N LEU A 271 -4.03 18.78 14.38
CA LEU A 271 -4.32 19.22 13.03
C LEU A 271 -3.04 19.75 12.39
N VAL A 272 -2.69 19.22 11.23
CA VAL A 272 -1.58 19.67 10.40
C VAL A 272 -2.14 20.21 9.10
N ILE A 273 -1.75 21.42 8.73
CA ILE A 273 -2.09 22.03 7.45
C ILE A 273 -0.82 22.05 6.60
N LYS A 274 -0.93 21.63 5.34
CA LYS A 274 0.16 21.63 4.38
C LYS A 274 -0.27 22.24 3.07
N GLU A 275 0.45 23.27 2.64
CA GLU A 275 0.28 23.90 1.33
C GLU A 275 1.14 23.20 0.28
N TYR A 276 0.56 23.00 -0.90
CA TYR A 276 1.27 22.73 -2.14
C TYR A 276 0.88 23.78 -3.18
N PRO A 277 1.81 24.29 -3.97
CA PRO A 277 1.49 25.21 -5.06
C PRO A 277 0.49 24.58 -6.04
N THR A 278 -0.37 25.40 -6.61
CA THR A 278 -1.40 24.97 -7.56
C THR A 278 -0.78 24.13 -8.70
N ALA A 279 -1.41 22.99 -9.03
CA ALA A 279 -1.00 22.04 -10.07
C ALA A 279 0.40 21.41 -9.88
N SER A 280 1.00 21.51 -8.68
CA SER A 280 2.33 20.93 -8.40
C SER A 280 2.29 19.62 -7.62
N ALA A 281 1.15 19.31 -6.98
CA ALA A 281 1.02 18.15 -6.13
C ALA A 281 0.44 16.93 -6.88
N HIS A 282 1.02 15.77 -6.64
CA HIS A 282 0.52 14.48 -7.11
C HIS A 282 0.61 13.44 -5.97
N VAL A 283 0.03 12.27 -6.18
CA VAL A 283 -0.05 11.19 -5.17
C VAL A 283 1.31 10.87 -4.51
N GLY A 284 2.42 10.92 -5.26
CA GLY A 284 3.76 10.71 -4.72
C GLY A 284 4.14 11.71 -3.64
N HIS A 285 3.78 12.99 -3.80
CA HIS A 285 4.03 14.02 -2.79
C HIS A 285 3.20 13.76 -1.51
N PHE A 286 1.95 13.31 -1.66
CA PHE A 286 1.10 13.00 -0.49
C PHE A 286 1.62 11.79 0.28
N LYS A 287 2.08 10.73 -0.42
CA LYS A 287 2.73 9.58 0.21
C LYS A 287 4.01 9.99 0.95
N ALA A 288 4.86 10.81 0.33
CA ALA A 288 6.08 11.32 0.95
C ALA A 288 5.77 12.16 2.20
N LEU A 289 4.76 13.05 2.13
CA LEU A 289 4.32 13.83 3.28
C LEU A 289 3.84 12.95 4.44
N LEU A 290 3.03 11.93 4.17
CA LEU A 290 2.54 11.02 5.20
C LEU A 290 3.69 10.26 5.89
N ASN A 291 4.67 9.79 5.12
CA ASN A 291 5.87 9.15 5.66
C ASN A 291 6.70 10.14 6.50
N GLU A 292 6.87 11.37 6.04
CA GLU A 292 7.61 12.40 6.76
C GLU A 292 6.94 12.78 8.08
N LEU A 293 5.61 12.95 8.09
CA LEU A 293 4.84 13.25 9.28
C LEU A 293 4.90 12.09 10.29
N SER A 294 4.83 10.85 9.82
CA SER A 294 5.00 9.67 10.66
C SER A 294 6.39 9.63 11.30
N LEU A 295 7.45 9.73 10.49
CA LEU A 295 8.84 9.62 10.95
C LEU A 295 9.28 10.77 11.84
N LYS A 296 8.96 12.04 11.45
CA LYS A 296 9.46 13.23 12.16
C LYS A 296 8.62 13.65 13.35
N LYS A 297 7.31 13.40 13.31
CA LYS A 297 6.36 13.90 14.30
C LYS A 297 5.55 12.82 15.01
N GLY A 298 5.72 11.53 14.63
CA GLY A 298 4.87 10.44 15.11
C GLY A 298 3.38 10.73 14.82
N PHE A 299 3.09 11.43 13.72
CA PHE A 299 1.75 11.87 13.37
C PHE A 299 1.14 10.98 12.31
N HIS A 300 0.05 10.32 12.67
CA HIS A 300 -0.74 9.46 11.79
C HIS A 300 -2.14 10.07 11.66
N PRO A 301 -2.48 10.66 10.51
CA PRO A 301 -3.80 11.23 10.31
C PRO A 301 -4.87 10.14 10.19
N GLU A 302 -6.00 10.34 10.86
CA GLU A 302 -7.20 9.50 10.75
C GLU A 302 -8.12 10.00 9.63
N ILE A 303 -8.05 11.31 9.32
CA ILE A 303 -8.80 11.94 8.24
C ILE A 303 -7.90 12.92 7.48
N ILE A 304 -8.01 12.89 6.15
CA ILE A 304 -7.24 13.75 5.25
C ILE A 304 -8.21 14.57 4.40
N PHE A 305 -8.06 15.87 4.44
CA PHE A 305 -8.74 16.81 3.54
C PHE A 305 -7.79 17.21 2.42
N VAL A 306 -8.28 17.25 1.19
CA VAL A 306 -7.53 17.76 0.03
C VAL A 306 -8.37 18.83 -0.67
N ASP A 307 -7.96 20.09 -0.60
CA ASP A 307 -8.70 21.23 -1.13
C ASP A 307 -7.84 21.97 -2.17
N TYR A 308 -7.98 21.73 -3.46
CA TYR A 308 -8.70 20.69 -4.18
C TYR A 308 -7.76 20.02 -5.21
N LEU A 309 -8.16 18.88 -5.71
CA LEU A 309 -7.46 18.21 -6.82
C LEU A 309 -7.90 18.84 -8.14
N ASN A 310 -6.93 19.32 -8.94
CA ASN A 310 -7.11 19.74 -10.32
C ASN A 310 -6.88 18.56 -11.27
#